data_ab87bd251ace84efc66b5ef8bfc2d408
#
_entry.id   ab87bd251ace84efc66b5ef8bfc2d408
#
_cell.length_a   1.000
_cell.length_b   1.000
_cell.length_c   1.000
_cell.angle_alpha   90.00
_cell.angle_beta   90.00
_cell.angle_gamma   90.00
#
_symmetry.space_group_name_H-M   'P 1'
#
loop_
_entity.id
_entity.type
_entity.pdbx_description
1 polymer ?
#
loop_
_entity_poly.entity_id
_entity_poly.type
_entity_poly.pdbx_seq_one_letter_code
_entity_poly.pdbx_strand_id
1 'polypeptide(L)'
;MVSASMPVIRIAAPLALLCLVSLGVHGAAAADGASALGMSARAECDAGRRAETRAERKDHFERGQALAERAVALDDSNVDAHVALFCSIGELMRLDGENLSAAFGLRRLMAEVDRTLELDPHNTDALATKGTLLLRLPRLLGGDAQKGEALLREVIREDPTAVGSRLTLAKTCEARGDRDEAMAFATRALQIAREQGRADKIAEAQATLAALRASR
;
A
#
# COMPACT_ATOMS: atom_id res chain seq x y z
N MET A 1 3.98 14.61 87.87
CA MET A 1 3.47 15.26 86.66
C MET A 1 4.33 14.77 85.49
N VAL A 2 3.87 13.78 84.77
CA VAL A 2 4.59 13.19 83.62
C VAL A 2 3.75 13.49 82.42
N SER A 3 4.29 14.33 81.50
CA SER A 3 3.67 14.71 80.28
C SER A 3 4.04 13.67 79.20
N ALA A 4 3.04 12.95 78.63
CA ALA A 4 3.22 12.00 77.60
C ALA A 4 2.99 12.70 76.26
N SER A 5 4.05 12.81 75.43
CA SER A 5 3.97 13.29 74.07
C SER A 5 3.61 12.12 73.13
N MET A 6 2.48 12.20 72.40
CA MET A 6 2.10 11.25 71.37
C MET A 6 2.84 11.58 70.04
N PRO A 7 3.35 10.59 69.28
CA PRO A 7 3.91 10.81 67.97
C PRO A 7 2.79 10.89 66.93
N VAL A 8 2.84 11.95 66.10
CA VAL A 8 1.98 12.12 64.91
C VAL A 8 2.52 11.26 63.80
N ILE A 9 1.81 10.19 63.42
CA ILE A 9 2.10 9.37 62.28
C ILE A 9 1.61 10.13 61.01
N ARG A 10 2.56 10.64 60.24
CA ARG A 10 2.28 11.17 58.89
C ARG A 10 2.15 9.99 57.90
N ILE A 11 0.91 9.70 57.49
CA ILE A 11 0.65 8.78 56.39
C ILE A 11 0.87 9.57 55.10
N ALA A 12 2.02 9.35 54.46
CA ALA A 12 2.25 9.80 53.11
C ALA A 12 1.57 8.82 52.16
N ALA A 13 0.44 9.22 51.56
CA ALA A 13 -0.23 8.45 50.53
C ALA A 13 0.57 8.52 49.22
N PRO A 14 0.76 7.40 48.50
CA PRO A 14 1.43 7.42 47.21
C PRO A 14 0.47 7.89 46.09
N LEU A 15 0.57 9.18 45.73
CA LEU A 15 -0.17 9.76 44.60
C LEU A 15 0.45 9.40 43.21
N ALA A 16 1.46 8.53 43.16
CA ALA A 16 2.23 8.25 41.95
C ALA A 16 1.68 7.12 41.07
N LEU A 17 0.64 6.38 41.48
CA LEU A 17 0.19 5.20 40.74
C LEU A 17 -0.99 5.43 39.75
N LEU A 18 -1.60 6.62 39.78
CA LEU A 18 -2.78 6.89 38.92
C LEU A 18 -2.46 7.42 37.52
N CYS A 19 -1.24 7.94 37.29
CA CYS A 19 -0.88 8.51 35.98
C CYS A 19 -0.43 7.48 34.94
N LEU A 20 0.01 6.28 35.32
CA LEU A 20 0.49 5.27 34.37
C LEU A 20 -0.63 4.45 33.68
N VAL A 21 -1.80 4.35 34.32
CA VAL A 21 -2.94 3.60 33.78
C VAL A 21 -3.69 4.41 32.73
N SER A 22 -3.71 5.74 32.80
CA SER A 22 -4.42 6.61 31.86
C SER A 22 -3.70 6.71 30.49
N LEU A 23 -2.38 6.65 30.44
CA LEU A 23 -1.62 6.67 29.19
C LEU A 23 -1.81 5.39 28.34
N GLY A 24 -1.95 4.24 28.97
CA GLY A 24 -2.17 2.96 28.27
C GLY A 24 -3.53 2.85 27.59
N VAL A 25 -4.59 3.39 28.23
CA VAL A 25 -5.96 3.32 27.69
C VAL A 25 -6.13 4.26 26.48
N HIS A 26 -5.50 5.42 26.47
CA HIS A 26 -5.56 6.35 25.35
C HIS A 26 -4.78 5.85 24.14
N GLY A 27 -3.65 5.17 24.36
CA GLY A 27 -2.86 4.56 23.29
C GLY A 27 -3.59 3.42 22.57
N ALA A 28 -4.26 2.54 23.32
CA ALA A 28 -5.03 1.43 22.74
C ALA A 28 -6.23 1.92 21.91
N ALA A 29 -6.98 2.89 22.43
CA ALA A 29 -8.13 3.47 21.70
C ALA A 29 -7.71 4.21 20.41
N ALA A 30 -6.53 4.84 20.40
CA ALA A 30 -5.98 5.49 19.21
C ALA A 30 -5.54 4.45 18.17
N ALA A 31 -4.90 3.37 18.58
CA ALA A 31 -4.48 2.27 17.69
C ALA A 31 -5.69 1.54 17.09
N ASP A 32 -6.75 1.28 17.89
CA ASP A 32 -8.00 0.70 17.39
C ASP A 32 -8.67 1.63 16.34
N GLY A 33 -8.68 2.95 16.60
CA GLY A 33 -9.18 3.97 15.69
C GLY A 33 -8.36 4.04 14.39
N ALA A 34 -7.04 3.97 14.48
CA ALA A 34 -6.14 3.94 13.32
C ALA A 34 -6.38 2.68 12.48
N SER A 35 -6.50 1.52 13.12
CA SER A 35 -6.77 0.24 12.43
C SER A 35 -8.10 0.28 11.66
N ALA A 36 -9.17 0.75 12.30
CA ALA A 36 -10.49 0.88 11.65
C ALA A 36 -10.45 1.84 10.45
N LEU A 37 -9.74 2.97 10.58
CA LEU A 37 -9.56 3.93 9.48
C LEU A 37 -8.71 3.35 8.35
N GLY A 38 -7.62 2.63 8.66
CA GLY A 38 -6.76 1.97 7.69
C GLY A 38 -7.52 0.93 6.86
N MET A 39 -8.30 0.05 7.51
CA MET A 39 -9.17 -0.91 6.83
C MET A 39 -10.21 -0.23 5.94
N SER A 40 -10.85 0.86 6.43
CA SER A 40 -11.81 1.62 5.64
C SER A 40 -11.16 2.27 4.42
N ALA A 41 -9.96 2.80 4.57
CA ALA A 41 -9.18 3.39 3.49
C ALA A 41 -8.81 2.34 2.42
N ARG A 42 -8.43 1.12 2.83
CA ARG A 42 -8.20 0.00 1.88
C ARG A 42 -9.48 -0.36 1.13
N ALA A 43 -10.59 -0.44 1.82
CA ALA A 43 -11.89 -0.74 1.19
C ALA A 43 -12.27 0.32 0.14
N GLU A 44 -11.99 1.62 0.40
CA GLU A 44 -12.18 2.69 -0.57
C GLU A 44 -11.25 2.54 -1.78
N CYS A 45 -9.95 2.23 -1.60
CA CYS A 45 -9.06 1.98 -2.73
C CYS A 45 -9.54 0.80 -3.59
N ASP A 46 -9.99 -0.28 -2.98
CA ASP A 46 -10.53 -1.44 -3.69
C ASP A 46 -11.86 -1.14 -4.40
N ALA A 47 -12.73 -0.33 -3.79
CA ALA A 47 -13.97 0.12 -4.42
C ALA A 47 -13.67 0.99 -5.66
N GLY A 48 -12.74 1.92 -5.55
CA GLY A 48 -12.31 2.75 -6.67
C GLY A 48 -11.73 1.95 -7.84
N ARG A 49 -11.00 0.87 -7.56
CA ARG A 49 -10.49 -0.04 -8.60
C ARG A 49 -11.60 -0.80 -9.33
N ARG A 50 -12.75 -1.01 -8.69
CA ARG A 50 -13.91 -1.71 -9.26
C ARG A 50 -14.95 -0.77 -9.86
N ALA A 51 -14.93 0.51 -9.53
CA ALA A 51 -15.88 1.51 -10.01
C ALA A 51 -15.79 1.67 -11.54
N GLU A 52 -16.94 1.89 -12.17
CA GLU A 52 -17.06 1.90 -13.63
C GLU A 52 -16.63 3.25 -14.22
N THR A 53 -17.04 4.34 -13.58
CA THR A 53 -16.77 5.68 -14.10
C THR A 53 -15.50 6.29 -13.52
N ARG A 54 -14.88 7.18 -14.29
CA ARG A 54 -13.70 7.94 -13.82
C ARG A 54 -14.05 8.80 -12.59
N ALA A 55 -15.24 9.37 -12.55
CA ALA A 55 -15.69 10.22 -11.45
C ALA A 55 -15.81 9.42 -10.14
N GLU A 56 -16.49 8.28 -10.18
CA GLU A 56 -16.62 7.38 -9.03
C GLU A 56 -15.26 6.88 -8.54
N ARG A 57 -14.39 6.50 -9.47
CA ARG A 57 -13.01 6.06 -9.14
C ARG A 57 -12.28 7.15 -8.38
N LYS A 58 -12.31 8.38 -8.90
CA LYS A 58 -11.64 9.52 -8.28
C LYS A 58 -12.16 9.76 -6.86
N ASP A 59 -13.47 9.75 -6.70
CA ASP A 59 -14.17 9.99 -5.44
C ASP A 59 -13.77 8.96 -4.36
N HIS A 60 -13.72 7.68 -4.74
CA HIS A 60 -13.25 6.61 -3.86
C HIS A 60 -11.78 6.80 -3.46
N PHE A 61 -10.89 7.12 -4.40
CA PHE A 61 -9.47 7.28 -4.09
C PHE A 61 -9.21 8.53 -3.24
N GLU A 62 -9.93 9.64 -3.44
CA GLU A 62 -9.83 10.82 -2.60
C GLU A 62 -10.30 10.53 -1.16
N ARG A 63 -11.41 9.81 -0.98
CA ARG A 63 -11.86 9.36 0.35
C ARG A 63 -10.86 8.39 0.97
N GLY A 64 -10.37 7.44 0.21
CA GLY A 64 -9.36 6.48 0.68
C GLY A 64 -8.09 7.19 1.15
N GLN A 65 -7.60 8.18 0.39
CA GLN A 65 -6.45 8.98 0.77
C GLN A 65 -6.69 9.74 2.08
N ALA A 66 -7.83 10.43 2.22
CA ALA A 66 -8.15 11.20 3.42
C ALA A 66 -8.29 10.32 4.67
N LEU A 67 -8.87 9.11 4.55
CA LEU A 67 -8.97 8.15 5.64
C LEU A 67 -7.59 7.61 6.03
N ALA A 68 -6.76 7.25 5.05
CA ALA A 68 -5.42 6.74 5.27
C ALA A 68 -4.51 7.78 5.94
N GLU A 69 -4.54 9.04 5.52
CA GLU A 69 -3.81 10.15 6.15
C GLU A 69 -4.17 10.31 7.62
N ARG A 70 -5.44 10.19 7.94
CA ARG A 70 -5.90 10.24 9.33
C ARG A 70 -5.44 9.03 10.13
N ALA A 71 -5.46 7.84 9.53
CA ALA A 71 -4.97 6.63 10.18
C ALA A 71 -3.48 6.70 10.50
N VAL A 72 -2.65 7.12 9.53
CA VAL A 72 -1.20 7.33 9.70
C VAL A 72 -0.92 8.39 10.77
N ALA A 73 -1.70 9.48 10.80
CA ALA A 73 -1.55 10.52 11.83
C ALA A 73 -1.86 10.03 13.25
N LEU A 74 -2.72 9.01 13.40
CA LEU A 74 -3.02 8.38 14.70
C LEU A 74 -1.99 7.31 15.07
N ASP A 75 -1.50 6.56 14.10
CA ASP A 75 -0.55 5.47 14.28
C ASP A 75 0.30 5.27 13.02
N ASP A 76 1.53 5.81 13.02
CA ASP A 76 2.50 5.65 11.92
C ASP A 76 3.05 4.21 11.79
N SER A 77 2.70 3.31 12.67
CA SER A 77 3.04 1.89 12.56
C SER A 77 1.94 1.06 11.87
N ASN A 78 0.84 1.67 11.46
CA ASN A 78 -0.28 0.99 10.83
C ASN A 78 0.02 0.68 9.34
N VAL A 79 0.42 -0.55 9.06
CA VAL A 79 0.76 -1.03 7.70
C VAL A 79 -0.40 -0.84 6.72
N ASP A 80 -1.64 -1.18 7.11
CA ASP A 80 -2.81 -1.05 6.24
C ASP A 80 -3.08 0.41 5.84
N ALA A 81 -2.83 1.36 6.74
CA ALA A 81 -2.96 2.78 6.44
C ALA A 81 -1.96 3.24 5.38
N HIS A 82 -0.68 2.88 5.51
CA HIS A 82 0.35 3.19 4.51
C HIS A 82 0.04 2.54 3.16
N VAL A 83 -0.39 1.26 3.16
CA VAL A 83 -0.80 0.56 1.93
C VAL A 83 -1.98 1.27 1.25
N ALA A 84 -3.01 1.65 2.00
CA ALA A 84 -4.14 2.39 1.45
C ALA A 84 -3.74 3.77 0.92
N LEU A 85 -2.79 4.42 1.58
CA LEU A 85 -2.30 5.73 1.21
C LEU A 85 -1.54 5.69 -0.12
N PHE A 86 -0.53 4.82 -0.27
CA PHE A 86 0.18 4.72 -1.54
C PHE A 86 -0.71 4.16 -2.67
N CYS A 87 -1.68 3.29 -2.35
CA CYS A 87 -2.68 2.84 -3.30
C CYS A 87 -3.46 4.02 -3.87
N SER A 88 -4.07 4.82 -3.01
CA SER A 88 -4.89 5.97 -3.41
C SER A 88 -4.10 7.01 -4.18
N ILE A 89 -2.90 7.38 -3.70
CA ILE A 89 -1.99 8.30 -4.40
C ILE A 89 -1.66 7.78 -5.81
N GLY A 90 -1.28 6.52 -5.93
CA GLY A 90 -0.90 5.93 -7.21
C GLY A 90 -2.06 5.85 -8.21
N GLU A 91 -3.28 5.60 -7.73
CA GLU A 91 -4.48 5.56 -8.58
C GLU A 91 -4.91 6.98 -9.01
N LEU A 92 -4.86 7.97 -8.10
CA LEU A 92 -5.11 9.38 -8.44
C LEU A 92 -4.12 9.89 -9.48
N MET A 93 -2.82 9.60 -9.31
CA MET A 93 -1.80 9.95 -10.31
C MET A 93 -2.10 9.35 -11.69
N ARG A 94 -2.62 8.11 -11.74
CA ARG A 94 -3.04 7.49 -13.01
C ARG A 94 -4.26 8.16 -13.64
N LEU A 95 -5.18 8.63 -12.82
CA LEU A 95 -6.36 9.36 -13.30
C LEU A 95 -6.02 10.76 -13.81
N ASP A 96 -5.15 11.47 -13.11
CA ASP A 96 -4.83 12.87 -13.43
C ASP A 96 -3.80 13.02 -14.56
N GLY A 97 -3.12 11.92 -14.91
CA GLY A 97 -2.09 11.89 -15.96
C GLY A 97 -0.77 12.56 -15.55
N GLU A 98 0.12 12.71 -16.52
CA GLU A 98 1.44 13.32 -16.30
C GLU A 98 1.33 14.85 -16.22
N ASN A 99 1.43 15.39 -15.01
CA ASN A 99 1.46 16.83 -14.74
C ASN A 99 2.53 17.15 -13.69
N LEU A 100 2.77 18.44 -13.40
CA LEU A 100 3.77 18.89 -12.40
C LEU A 100 3.48 18.34 -11.00
N SER A 101 2.23 18.11 -10.64
CA SER A 101 1.87 17.51 -9.35
C SER A 101 2.26 16.02 -9.25
N ALA A 102 2.45 15.35 -10.39
CA ALA A 102 2.87 13.95 -10.45
C ALA A 102 4.25 13.72 -9.80
N ALA A 103 5.18 14.69 -9.88
CA ALA A 103 6.49 14.57 -9.26
C ALA A 103 6.41 14.58 -7.72
N PHE A 104 5.54 15.40 -7.14
CA PHE A 104 5.29 15.41 -5.69
C PHE A 104 4.54 14.15 -5.24
N GLY A 105 3.53 13.73 -6.01
CA GLY A 105 2.80 12.50 -5.78
C GLY A 105 3.72 11.28 -5.80
N LEU A 106 4.64 11.20 -6.77
CA LEU A 106 5.60 10.11 -6.88
C LEU A 106 6.52 10.03 -5.65
N ARG A 107 7.07 11.17 -5.20
CA ARG A 107 7.93 11.19 -4.01
C ARG A 107 7.19 10.70 -2.78
N ARG A 108 5.94 11.18 -2.58
CA ARG A 108 5.11 10.76 -1.47
C ARG A 108 4.77 9.28 -1.55
N LEU A 109 4.35 8.81 -2.72
CA LEU A 109 4.07 7.40 -2.97
C LEU A 109 5.27 6.51 -2.63
N MET A 110 6.48 6.89 -3.06
CA MET A 110 7.71 6.16 -2.75
C MET A 110 7.99 6.13 -1.23
N ALA A 111 7.78 7.24 -0.53
CA ALA A 111 7.97 7.30 0.92
C ALA A 111 7.02 6.36 1.67
N GLU A 112 5.74 6.31 1.28
CA GLU A 112 4.76 5.42 1.89
C GLU A 112 5.05 3.93 1.59
N VAL A 113 5.52 3.62 0.37
CA VAL A 113 5.97 2.28 0.00
C VAL A 113 7.19 1.86 0.82
N ASP A 114 8.18 2.74 0.96
CA ASP A 114 9.38 2.45 1.76
C ASP A 114 9.02 2.29 3.24
N ARG A 115 8.13 3.14 3.78
CA ARG A 115 7.65 3.03 5.16
C ARG A 115 6.90 1.71 5.38
N THR A 116 6.06 1.29 4.43
CA THR A 116 5.39 -0.01 4.50
C THR A 116 6.40 -1.16 4.58
N LEU A 117 7.46 -1.12 3.76
CA LEU A 117 8.50 -2.17 3.77
C LEU A 117 9.42 -2.14 5.00
N GLU A 118 9.56 -0.99 5.67
CA GLU A 118 10.21 -0.91 6.99
C GLU A 118 9.40 -1.61 8.07
N LEU A 119 8.07 -1.47 8.02
CA LEU A 119 7.14 -2.07 8.97
C LEU A 119 6.87 -3.55 8.68
N ASP A 120 6.70 -3.89 7.40
CA ASP A 120 6.45 -5.23 6.89
C ASP A 120 7.28 -5.49 5.62
N PRO A 121 8.50 -6.05 5.76
CA PRO A 121 9.41 -6.30 4.63
C PRO A 121 8.86 -7.26 3.56
N HIS A 122 7.84 -8.07 3.89
CA HIS A 122 7.20 -9.03 3.00
C HIS A 122 5.85 -8.56 2.44
N ASN A 123 5.51 -7.29 2.63
CA ASN A 123 4.26 -6.74 2.10
C ASN A 123 4.22 -6.80 0.58
N THR A 124 3.41 -7.69 0.04
CA THR A 124 3.34 -7.96 -1.40
C THR A 124 2.82 -6.77 -2.21
N ASP A 125 1.92 -5.94 -1.65
CA ASP A 125 1.44 -4.71 -2.30
C ASP A 125 2.56 -3.68 -2.45
N ALA A 126 3.35 -3.50 -1.38
CA ALA A 126 4.48 -2.58 -1.38
C ALA A 126 5.63 -3.08 -2.28
N LEU A 127 5.97 -4.37 -2.23
CA LEU A 127 6.96 -4.99 -3.12
C LEU A 127 6.55 -4.86 -4.59
N ALA A 128 5.27 -5.12 -4.91
CA ALA A 128 4.74 -4.99 -6.27
C ALA A 128 4.79 -3.54 -6.77
N THR A 129 4.43 -2.59 -5.91
CA THR A 129 4.47 -1.16 -6.24
C THR A 129 5.91 -0.70 -6.43
N LYS A 130 6.82 -1.03 -5.51
CA LYS A 130 8.25 -0.70 -5.62
C LYS A 130 8.87 -1.31 -6.87
N GLY A 131 8.61 -2.59 -7.14
CA GLY A 131 9.09 -3.27 -8.34
C GLY A 131 8.61 -2.58 -9.63
N THR A 132 7.33 -2.21 -9.68
CA THR A 132 6.76 -1.50 -10.83
C THR A 132 7.38 -0.10 -11.02
N LEU A 133 7.60 0.64 -9.93
CA LEU A 133 8.26 1.96 -9.99
C LEU A 133 9.70 1.86 -10.48
N LEU A 134 10.48 0.91 -9.97
CA LEU A 134 11.86 0.69 -10.38
C LEU A 134 11.97 0.34 -11.88
N LEU A 135 10.99 -0.37 -12.45
CA LEU A 135 10.93 -0.68 -13.88
C LEU A 135 10.58 0.53 -14.74
N ARG A 136 9.75 1.45 -14.22
CA ARG A 136 9.22 2.58 -15.00
C ARG A 136 10.08 3.83 -14.93
N LEU A 137 10.77 4.03 -13.81
CA LEU A 137 11.58 5.23 -13.61
C LEU A 137 12.87 5.17 -14.42
N PRO A 138 13.31 6.30 -15.01
CA PRO A 138 14.66 6.43 -15.52
C PRO A 138 15.70 6.21 -14.41
N ARG A 139 16.89 5.73 -14.76
CA ARG A 139 17.98 5.52 -13.78
C ARG A 139 18.32 6.78 -12.97
N LEU A 140 18.26 7.95 -13.60
CA LEU A 140 18.52 9.25 -12.95
C LEU A 140 17.48 9.57 -11.85
N LEU A 141 16.30 8.95 -11.91
CA LEU A 141 15.21 9.09 -10.92
C LEU A 141 15.12 7.87 -10.00
N GLY A 142 16.16 7.06 -9.93
CA GLY A 142 16.21 5.89 -9.05
C GLY A 142 15.65 4.60 -9.67
N GLY A 143 15.41 4.57 -10.98
CA GLY A 143 14.98 3.35 -11.69
C GLY A 143 16.08 2.29 -11.72
N ASP A 144 15.69 1.03 -11.52
CA ASP A 144 16.54 -0.15 -11.58
C ASP A 144 15.72 -1.32 -12.10
N ALA A 145 15.82 -1.57 -13.39
CA ALA A 145 15.01 -2.58 -14.05
C ALA A 145 15.29 -4.00 -13.53
N GLN A 146 16.55 -4.31 -13.19
CA GLN A 146 16.92 -5.63 -12.68
C GLN A 146 16.32 -5.87 -11.29
N LYS A 147 16.46 -4.89 -10.39
CA LYS A 147 15.87 -4.96 -9.05
C LYS A 147 14.35 -4.96 -9.10
N GLY A 148 13.75 -4.15 -9.98
CA GLY A 148 12.29 -4.10 -10.17
C GLY A 148 11.73 -5.45 -10.61
N GLU A 149 12.36 -6.10 -11.59
CA GLU A 149 11.96 -7.43 -12.04
C GLU A 149 12.12 -8.49 -10.94
N ALA A 150 13.22 -8.45 -10.19
CA ALA A 150 13.45 -9.37 -9.07
C ALA A 150 12.35 -9.27 -8.02
N LEU A 151 11.95 -8.04 -7.63
CA LEU A 151 10.86 -7.81 -6.68
C LEU A 151 9.52 -8.35 -7.20
N LEU A 152 9.18 -8.12 -8.46
CA LEU A 152 7.93 -8.65 -9.02
C LEU A 152 7.91 -10.18 -9.11
N ARG A 153 9.07 -10.80 -9.38
CA ARG A 153 9.21 -12.27 -9.34
C ARG A 153 9.08 -12.81 -7.91
N GLU A 154 9.56 -12.09 -6.92
CA GLU A 154 9.35 -12.39 -5.51
C GLU A 154 7.86 -12.33 -5.15
N VAL A 155 7.18 -11.24 -5.52
CA VAL A 155 5.73 -11.10 -5.30
C VAL A 155 4.94 -12.28 -5.85
N ILE A 156 5.20 -12.74 -7.09
CA ILE A 156 4.46 -13.87 -7.66
C ILE A 156 4.81 -15.23 -7.04
N ARG A 157 5.91 -15.32 -6.29
CA ARG A 157 6.23 -16.51 -5.49
C ARG A 157 5.47 -16.51 -4.18
N GLU A 158 5.36 -15.36 -3.52
CA GLU A 158 4.66 -15.20 -2.24
C GLU A 158 3.14 -15.13 -2.43
N ASP A 159 2.68 -14.44 -3.47
CA ASP A 159 1.28 -14.40 -3.91
C ASP A 159 1.13 -14.97 -5.33
N PRO A 160 0.86 -16.28 -5.46
CA PRO A 160 0.60 -16.90 -6.76
C PRO A 160 -0.63 -16.34 -7.50
N THR A 161 -1.43 -15.50 -6.87
CA THR A 161 -2.63 -14.87 -7.46
C THR A 161 -2.43 -13.43 -7.88
N ALA A 162 -1.23 -12.85 -7.73
CA ALA A 162 -0.89 -11.49 -8.10
C ALA A 162 -0.96 -11.26 -9.62
N VAL A 163 -2.09 -10.76 -10.11
CA VAL A 163 -2.31 -10.48 -11.55
C VAL A 163 -1.46 -9.31 -12.03
N GLY A 164 -1.43 -8.21 -11.26
CA GLY A 164 -0.75 -6.97 -11.64
C GLY A 164 0.74 -7.15 -11.88
N SER A 165 1.43 -7.89 -10.99
CA SER A 165 2.86 -8.19 -11.11
C SER A 165 3.16 -9.00 -12.37
N ARG A 166 2.31 -9.98 -12.72
CA ARG A 166 2.45 -10.75 -13.96
C ARG A 166 2.26 -9.92 -15.20
N LEU A 167 1.28 -9.01 -15.21
CA LEU A 167 1.07 -8.11 -16.35
C LEU A 167 2.24 -7.14 -16.53
N THR A 168 2.81 -6.65 -15.44
CA THR A 168 4.00 -5.80 -15.48
C THR A 168 5.20 -6.59 -16.02
N LEU A 169 5.42 -7.81 -15.54
CA LEU A 169 6.49 -8.69 -16.05
C LEU A 169 6.29 -9.04 -17.52
N ALA A 170 5.06 -9.31 -17.96
CA ALA A 170 4.77 -9.57 -19.38
C ALA A 170 5.19 -8.40 -20.28
N LYS A 171 4.84 -7.17 -19.91
CA LYS A 171 5.25 -5.96 -20.63
C LYS A 171 6.77 -5.74 -20.58
N THR A 172 7.42 -6.08 -19.49
CA THR A 172 8.89 -5.97 -19.32
C THR A 172 9.61 -6.98 -20.21
N CYS A 173 9.16 -8.24 -20.24
CA CYS A 173 9.70 -9.28 -21.10
C CYS A 173 9.48 -8.94 -22.60
N GLU A 174 8.31 -8.43 -22.96
CA GLU A 174 8.03 -7.94 -24.33
C GLU A 174 9.04 -6.87 -24.75
N ALA A 175 9.24 -5.85 -23.92
CA ALA A 175 10.18 -4.76 -24.22
C ALA A 175 11.63 -5.24 -24.38
N ARG A 176 12.00 -6.36 -23.78
CA ARG A 176 13.31 -7.01 -23.89
C ARG A 176 13.40 -8.00 -25.06
N GLY A 177 12.28 -8.32 -25.70
CA GLY A 177 12.21 -9.31 -26.79
C GLY A 177 11.96 -10.76 -26.31
N ASP A 178 11.78 -11.00 -25.03
CA ASP A 178 11.50 -12.34 -24.46
C ASP A 178 10.02 -12.69 -24.56
N ARG A 179 9.60 -12.90 -25.80
CA ARG A 179 8.20 -13.06 -26.16
C ARG A 179 7.52 -14.27 -25.52
N ASP A 180 8.20 -15.40 -25.44
CA ASP A 180 7.62 -16.63 -24.88
C ASP A 180 7.32 -16.45 -23.40
N GLU A 181 8.23 -15.83 -22.66
CA GLU A 181 8.03 -15.52 -21.26
C GLU A 181 6.92 -14.46 -21.05
N ALA A 182 6.88 -13.43 -21.92
CA ALA A 182 5.81 -12.42 -21.90
C ALA A 182 4.43 -13.07 -22.11
N MET A 183 4.30 -13.97 -23.10
CA MET A 183 3.08 -14.73 -23.38
C MET A 183 2.68 -15.61 -22.19
N ALA A 184 3.62 -16.29 -21.54
CA ALA A 184 3.37 -17.12 -20.38
C ALA A 184 2.80 -16.30 -19.19
N PHE A 185 3.43 -15.16 -18.88
CA PHE A 185 2.95 -14.26 -17.83
C PHE A 185 1.57 -13.69 -18.13
N ALA A 186 1.34 -13.20 -19.35
CA ALA A 186 0.05 -12.61 -19.73
C ALA A 186 -1.09 -13.65 -19.73
N THR A 187 -0.81 -14.88 -20.20
CA THR A 187 -1.78 -15.98 -20.19
C THR A 187 -2.17 -16.38 -18.78
N ARG A 188 -1.17 -16.52 -17.89
CA ARG A 188 -1.44 -16.85 -16.48
C ARG A 188 -2.18 -15.71 -15.77
N ALA A 189 -1.83 -14.45 -16.06
CA ALA A 189 -2.54 -13.28 -15.54
C ALA A 189 -4.03 -13.29 -15.96
N LEU A 190 -4.34 -13.60 -17.22
CA LEU A 190 -5.73 -13.70 -17.69
C LEU A 190 -6.50 -14.81 -16.98
N GLN A 191 -5.88 -15.97 -16.80
CA GLN A 191 -6.50 -17.08 -16.08
C GLN A 191 -6.88 -16.66 -14.65
N ILE A 192 -5.92 -16.12 -13.88
CA ILE A 192 -6.15 -15.70 -12.50
C ILE A 192 -7.19 -14.59 -12.42
N ALA A 193 -7.12 -13.59 -13.33
CA ALA A 193 -8.09 -12.50 -13.36
C ALA A 193 -9.53 -13.01 -13.57
N ARG A 194 -9.71 -14.05 -14.38
CA ARG A 194 -11.02 -14.73 -14.57
C ARG A 194 -11.48 -15.46 -13.30
N GLU A 195 -10.57 -16.19 -12.66
CA GLU A 195 -10.83 -16.89 -11.40
C GLU A 195 -11.24 -15.90 -10.28
N GLN A 196 -10.66 -14.69 -10.27
CA GLN A 196 -10.97 -13.62 -9.33
C GLN A 196 -12.19 -12.76 -9.73
N GLY A 197 -12.76 -12.94 -10.91
CA GLY A 197 -13.85 -12.10 -11.42
C GLY A 197 -13.46 -10.62 -11.67
N ARG A 198 -12.17 -10.33 -11.87
CA ARG A 198 -11.61 -8.97 -12.04
C ARG A 198 -11.74 -8.49 -13.48
N ALA A 199 -12.89 -7.87 -13.81
CA ALA A 199 -13.17 -7.41 -15.17
C ALA A 199 -12.11 -6.44 -15.73
N ASP A 200 -11.60 -5.51 -14.89
CA ASP A 200 -10.52 -4.58 -15.22
C ASP A 200 -9.23 -5.32 -15.63
N LYS A 201 -8.87 -6.35 -14.87
CA LYS A 201 -7.66 -7.15 -15.12
C LYS A 201 -7.83 -8.15 -16.26
N ILE A 202 -9.03 -8.65 -16.50
CA ILE A 202 -9.35 -9.46 -17.68
C ILE A 202 -9.12 -8.64 -18.95
N ALA A 203 -9.68 -7.42 -19.01
CA ALA A 203 -9.50 -6.52 -20.14
C ALA A 203 -8.02 -6.16 -20.38
N GLU A 204 -7.27 -5.82 -19.31
CA GLU A 204 -5.85 -5.51 -19.40
C GLU A 204 -5.03 -6.72 -19.91
N ALA A 205 -5.29 -7.92 -19.40
CA ALA A 205 -4.58 -9.12 -19.82
C ALA A 205 -4.88 -9.50 -21.28
N GLN A 206 -6.14 -9.36 -21.70
CA GLN A 206 -6.54 -9.59 -23.09
C GLN A 206 -5.86 -8.61 -24.05
N ALA A 207 -5.82 -7.31 -23.70
CA ALA A 207 -5.12 -6.30 -24.47
C ALA A 207 -3.62 -6.59 -24.57
N THR A 208 -2.97 -6.99 -23.47
CA THR A 208 -1.56 -7.39 -23.46
C THR A 208 -1.31 -8.60 -24.38
N LEU A 209 -2.14 -9.63 -24.32
CA LEU A 209 -2.03 -10.80 -25.19
C LEU A 209 -2.26 -10.45 -26.67
N ALA A 210 -3.19 -9.54 -26.96
CA ALA A 210 -3.44 -9.08 -28.32
C ALA A 210 -2.22 -8.32 -28.87
N ALA A 211 -1.63 -7.41 -28.10
CA ALA A 211 -0.42 -6.68 -28.47
C ALA A 211 0.75 -7.65 -28.75
N LEU A 212 0.99 -8.60 -27.84
CA LEU A 212 2.02 -9.63 -28.00
C LEU A 212 1.84 -10.49 -29.28
N ARG A 213 0.61 -10.71 -29.74
CA ARG A 213 0.34 -11.44 -30.97
C ARG A 213 0.54 -10.58 -32.20
N ALA A 214 0.31 -9.28 -32.13
CA ALA A 214 0.43 -8.35 -33.25
C ALA A 214 1.89 -7.94 -33.54
N SER A 215 2.76 -7.93 -32.54
CA SER A 215 4.19 -7.57 -32.65
C SER A 215 5.07 -8.67 -33.26
N ARG A 216 4.56 -9.37 -34.31
CA ARG A 216 5.29 -10.39 -35.07
C ARG A 216 6.28 -9.78 -36.06
#